data_b842ce77b552cf52b1cf6e00d273a99e
#
_entry.id   b842ce77b552cf52b1cf6e00d273a99e
#
_cell.length_a   1.000
_cell.length_b   1.000
_cell.length_c   1.000
_cell.angle_alpha   90.00
_cell.angle_beta   90.00
_cell.angle_gamma   90.00
#
_symmetry.space_group_name_H-M   'P 1'
#
loop_
_entity.id
_entity.type
_entity.pdbx_description
1 polymer ?
#
loop_
_entity_poly.entity_id
_entity_poly.type
_entity_poly.pdbx_seq_one_letter_code
_entity_poly.pdbx_strand_id
1 'polypeptide(L)'
;MSGLRHAVGMKPAATGMLHHLELWVPDLSRAEHTWGWLLDALGYELYQQWPEGLSWRCGDLYIVLEQSPARSAFRHDRHRPGLNHLAFHVATRAGVDELTAGAQQHGWSLMFADRHPHAGGEQTYAAFLENEDGFEAELVGPGG
;
A
#
# COMPACT_ATOMS: atom_id res chain seq x y z
N MET A 1 -32.65 -2.53 5.54
CA MET A 1 -32.05 -2.24 5.31
C MET A 1 -31.71 -2.02 4.97
N SER A 2 -32.08 -2.02 4.79
CA SER A 2 -31.43 -1.66 4.51
C SER A 2 -31.00 -1.10 4.40
N GLY A 3 -31.25 -0.86 4.24
CA GLY A 3 -30.47 -0.23 4.22
C GLY A 3 -29.92 -0.04 4.30
N LEU A 4 -30.14 0.00 4.28
CA LEU A 4 -29.40 0.11 4.31
C LEU A 4 -28.74 -0.31 3.95
N ARG A 5 -28.95 -0.79 3.72
CA ARG A 5 -28.24 -1.09 3.26
C ARG A 5 -27.90 -0.85 2.61
N HIS A 6 -28.01 -0.55 2.41
CA HIS A 6 -27.43 -0.16 1.98
C HIS A 6 -27.05 0.11 1.70
N ALA A 7 -27.69 0.05 1.21
CA ALA A 7 -27.24 0.40 1.07
C ALA A 7 -26.78 0.03 1.45
N VAL A 8 -26.84 -0.55 1.14
CA VAL A 8 -26.15 -0.82 1.47
C VAL A 8 -25.40 -0.54 1.98
N GLY A 9 -25.81 -0.71 2.28
CA GLY A 9 -25.04 -0.36 3.04
C GLY A 9 -23.89 0.51 3.25
N MET A 10 -24.15 1.64 3.02
CA MET A 10 -23.11 2.67 3.19
C MET A 10 -23.23 3.24 4.60
N LYS A 11 -22.37 2.77 5.49
CA LYS A 11 -22.25 3.39 6.80
C LYS A 11 -21.41 4.66 6.69
N PRO A 12 -21.76 5.73 7.42
CA PRO A 12 -20.83 6.85 7.56
C PRO A 12 -19.53 6.37 8.20
N ALA A 13 -18.43 6.95 7.80
CA ALA A 13 -17.15 6.62 8.42
C ALA A 13 -17.18 7.01 9.90
N ALA A 14 -16.62 6.17 10.75
CA ALA A 14 -16.55 6.43 12.18
C ALA A 14 -15.50 7.48 12.49
N THR A 15 -15.81 8.34 13.48
CA THR A 15 -14.84 9.33 13.95
C THR A 15 -13.53 8.64 14.34
N GLY A 16 -12.43 9.13 13.80
CA GLY A 16 -11.10 8.60 14.09
C GLY A 16 -10.58 7.60 13.06
N MET A 17 -11.44 7.07 12.19
CA MET A 17 -10.98 6.23 11.09
C MET A 17 -10.17 7.09 10.11
N LEU A 18 -9.17 6.47 9.49
CA LEU A 18 -8.37 7.18 8.52
C LEU A 18 -9.22 7.56 7.31
N HIS A 19 -9.10 8.81 6.87
CA HIS A 19 -9.76 9.31 5.67
C HIS A 19 -8.89 9.04 4.45
N HIS A 20 -7.64 9.43 4.52
CA HIS A 20 -6.67 9.18 3.45
C HIS A 20 -5.25 9.26 4.00
N LEU A 21 -4.33 8.72 3.22
CA LEU A 21 -2.89 8.84 3.43
C LEU A 21 -2.31 9.52 2.21
N GLU A 22 -1.32 10.38 2.42
CA GLU A 22 -0.66 11.05 1.31
C GLU A 22 0.83 10.76 1.36
N LEU A 23 1.34 10.16 0.29
CA LEU A 23 2.76 9.85 0.12
C LEU A 23 3.32 10.80 -0.92
N TRP A 24 4.38 11.53 -0.56
CA TRP A 24 5.09 12.35 -1.52
C TRP A 24 6.17 11.51 -2.17
N VAL A 25 6.13 11.45 -3.51
CA VAL A 25 7.00 10.59 -4.30
C VAL A 25 7.91 11.44 -5.19
N PRO A 26 9.13 10.96 -5.47
CA PRO A 26 10.06 11.75 -6.30
C PRO A 26 9.71 11.75 -7.79
N ASP A 27 8.98 10.74 -8.25
CA ASP A 27 8.64 10.55 -9.66
C ASP A 27 7.27 9.90 -9.75
N LEU A 28 6.28 10.66 -10.22
CA LEU A 28 4.89 10.19 -10.22
C LEU A 28 4.70 9.00 -11.17
N SER A 29 5.35 9.03 -12.33
CA SER A 29 5.24 7.94 -13.30
C SER A 29 5.79 6.62 -12.71
N ARG A 30 6.93 6.69 -12.05
CA ARG A 30 7.52 5.50 -11.41
C ARG A 30 6.66 5.04 -10.23
N ALA A 31 6.10 5.97 -9.47
CA ALA A 31 5.21 5.63 -8.35
C ALA A 31 3.93 4.97 -8.85
N GLU A 32 3.39 5.44 -9.97
CA GLU A 32 2.23 4.81 -10.60
C GLU A 32 2.55 3.37 -11.01
N HIS A 33 3.74 3.15 -11.55
CA HIS A 33 4.17 1.82 -11.96
C HIS A 33 4.32 0.87 -10.78
N THR A 34 4.90 1.33 -9.66
CA THR A 34 5.16 0.48 -8.49
C THR A 34 3.94 0.44 -7.56
N TRP A 35 3.62 1.56 -6.93
CA TRP A 35 2.49 1.64 -6.01
C TRP A 35 1.16 1.40 -6.71
N GLY A 36 0.99 1.96 -7.92
CA GLY A 36 -0.26 1.80 -8.66
C GLY A 36 -0.53 0.35 -8.98
N TRP A 37 0.49 -0.39 -9.44
CA TRP A 37 0.35 -1.82 -9.68
C TRP A 37 -0.06 -2.55 -8.39
N LEU A 38 0.64 -2.25 -7.28
CA LEU A 38 0.36 -2.94 -6.02
C LEU A 38 -1.05 -2.64 -5.51
N LEU A 39 -1.44 -1.38 -5.52
CA LEU A 39 -2.77 -0.99 -5.05
C LEU A 39 -3.87 -1.60 -5.90
N ASP A 40 -3.69 -1.62 -7.24
CA ASP A 40 -4.63 -2.30 -8.14
C ASP A 40 -4.72 -3.79 -7.79
N ALA A 41 -3.59 -4.44 -7.61
CA ALA A 41 -3.54 -5.87 -7.29
C ALA A 41 -4.17 -6.18 -5.94
N LEU A 42 -4.15 -5.22 -5.01
CA LEU A 42 -4.79 -5.35 -3.70
C LEU A 42 -6.28 -5.03 -3.74
N GLY A 43 -6.82 -4.62 -4.90
CA GLY A 43 -8.24 -4.34 -5.04
C GLY A 43 -8.63 -2.89 -4.86
N TYR A 44 -7.67 -1.98 -4.72
CA TYR A 44 -7.95 -0.56 -4.75
C TYR A 44 -8.32 -0.15 -6.17
N GLU A 45 -9.12 0.90 -6.29
CA GLU A 45 -9.52 1.45 -7.59
C GLU A 45 -8.98 2.85 -7.77
N LEU A 46 -8.48 3.16 -8.96
CA LEU A 46 -8.04 4.52 -9.29
C LEU A 46 -9.19 5.49 -9.02
N TYR A 47 -8.91 6.56 -8.28
CA TYR A 47 -9.96 7.44 -7.77
C TYR A 47 -9.87 8.85 -8.36
N GLN A 48 -8.75 9.53 -8.14
CA GLN A 48 -8.57 10.91 -8.58
C GLN A 48 -7.25 11.05 -9.33
N GLN A 49 -7.22 12.01 -10.27
CA GLN A 49 -6.02 12.33 -11.03
C GLN A 49 -5.92 13.85 -11.16
N TRP A 50 -4.72 14.37 -11.00
CA TRP A 50 -4.41 15.78 -11.23
C TRP A 50 -2.95 15.85 -11.69
N PRO A 51 -2.46 17.03 -12.17
CA PRO A 51 -1.13 17.06 -12.80
C PRO A 51 0.01 16.49 -11.95
N GLU A 52 -0.02 16.70 -10.62
CA GLU A 52 1.06 16.24 -9.74
C GLU A 52 0.72 14.99 -8.96
N GLY A 53 -0.45 14.39 -9.15
CA GLY A 53 -0.85 13.29 -8.27
C GLY A 53 -1.91 12.37 -8.80
N LEU A 54 -2.03 11.26 -8.10
CA LEU A 54 -3.01 10.20 -8.34
C LEU A 54 -3.48 9.69 -7.00
N SER A 55 -4.69 9.13 -6.95
CA SER A 55 -5.12 8.42 -5.74
C SER A 55 -5.85 7.14 -6.08
N TRP A 56 -5.79 6.18 -5.17
CA TRP A 56 -6.48 4.89 -5.24
C TRP A 56 -7.32 4.74 -3.99
N ARG A 57 -8.51 4.19 -4.15
CA ARG A 57 -9.48 4.07 -3.05
C ARG A 57 -9.89 2.63 -2.82
N CYS A 58 -10.03 2.27 -1.55
CA CYS A 58 -10.60 1.01 -1.10
C CYS A 58 -11.56 1.32 0.04
N GLY A 59 -12.87 1.11 -0.20
CA GLY A 59 -13.88 1.53 0.76
C GLY A 59 -13.84 3.04 0.97
N ASP A 60 -13.74 3.46 2.22
CA ASP A 60 -13.71 4.89 2.59
C ASP A 60 -12.31 5.46 2.67
N LEU A 61 -11.29 4.61 2.57
CA LEU A 61 -9.89 5.04 2.64
C LEU A 61 -9.33 5.22 1.24
N TYR A 62 -8.58 6.30 1.01
CA TYR A 62 -7.80 6.38 -0.22
C TYR A 62 -6.35 6.77 0.08
N ILE A 63 -5.48 6.42 -0.84
CA ILE A 63 -4.04 6.67 -0.77
C ILE A 63 -3.66 7.57 -1.92
N VAL A 64 -3.03 8.69 -1.59
CA VAL A 64 -2.61 9.72 -2.55
C VAL A 64 -1.11 9.55 -2.80
N LEU A 65 -0.73 9.57 -4.07
CA LEU A 65 0.67 9.69 -4.48
C LEU A 65 0.82 11.05 -5.13
N GLU A 66 1.71 11.88 -4.60
CA GLU A 66 1.91 13.22 -5.14
C GLU A 66 3.39 13.52 -5.34
N GLN A 67 3.73 14.05 -6.52
CA GLN A 67 5.07 14.56 -6.80
C GLN A 67 5.08 16.05 -6.50
N SER A 68 5.17 16.40 -5.22
CA SER A 68 5.13 17.79 -4.79
C SER A 68 6.45 18.48 -5.05
N PRO A 69 6.46 19.71 -5.58
CA PRO A 69 7.69 20.49 -5.70
C PRO A 69 8.26 20.92 -4.35
N ALA A 70 7.45 20.83 -3.29
CA ALA A 70 7.87 21.22 -1.94
C ALA A 70 8.66 20.13 -1.20
N ARG A 71 8.82 18.94 -1.79
CA ARG A 71 9.56 17.88 -1.12
C ARG A 71 11.04 18.27 -1.00
N SER A 72 11.66 17.84 0.11
CA SER A 72 13.03 18.23 0.45
C SER A 72 14.08 17.19 0.05
N ALA A 73 13.66 16.05 -0.54
CA ALA A 73 14.57 14.98 -0.92
C ALA A 73 14.03 14.21 -2.12
N PHE A 74 14.92 13.45 -2.81
CA PHE A 74 14.53 12.62 -3.95
C PHE A 74 14.09 11.21 -3.54
N ARG A 75 14.39 10.80 -2.32
CA ARG A 75 14.12 9.43 -1.91
C ARG A 75 13.53 9.45 -0.52
N HIS A 76 12.53 8.60 -0.31
CA HIS A 76 11.97 8.41 1.02
C HIS A 76 12.99 7.66 1.90
N ASP A 77 13.16 8.15 3.12
CA ASP A 77 14.04 7.50 4.09
C ASP A 77 13.18 6.98 5.24
N ARG A 78 12.90 5.68 5.21
CA ARG A 78 12.04 5.04 6.20
C ARG A 78 12.72 4.89 7.58
N HIS A 79 14.00 5.20 7.66
CA HIS A 79 14.73 5.14 8.93
C HIS A 79 14.64 6.45 9.71
N ARG A 80 14.05 7.49 9.10
CA ARG A 80 13.82 8.75 9.78
C ARG A 80 12.45 8.73 10.46
N PRO A 81 12.24 9.57 11.50
CA PRO A 81 10.90 9.67 12.10
C PRO A 81 9.86 10.00 11.03
N GLY A 82 8.75 9.26 11.03
CA GLY A 82 7.70 9.40 10.03
C GLY A 82 7.23 8.03 9.55
N LEU A 83 6.88 7.95 8.27
CA LEU A 83 6.41 6.68 7.72
C LEU A 83 7.55 5.68 7.63
N ASN A 84 7.39 4.53 8.30
CA ASN A 84 8.30 3.40 8.12
C ASN A 84 7.79 2.50 6.98
N HIS A 85 6.54 2.06 7.07
CA HIS A 85 5.94 1.24 6.01
C HIS A 85 4.42 1.24 6.12
N LEU A 86 3.76 0.77 5.07
CA LEU A 86 2.33 0.49 5.07
C LEU A 86 2.14 -1.01 5.03
N ALA A 87 1.22 -1.52 5.85
CA ALA A 87 0.89 -2.94 5.88
C ALA A 87 -0.55 -3.14 5.40
N PHE A 88 -0.73 -4.12 4.53
CA PHE A 88 -2.03 -4.42 3.92
C PHE A 88 -2.45 -5.84 4.24
N HIS A 89 -3.71 -6.04 4.54
CA HIS A 89 -4.26 -7.38 4.69
C HIS A 89 -4.31 -8.08 3.33
N VAL A 90 -3.96 -9.36 3.33
CA VAL A 90 -4.16 -10.23 2.17
C VAL A 90 -4.94 -11.46 2.68
N ALA A 91 -6.01 -11.82 2.00
CA ALA A 91 -6.98 -12.78 2.52
C ALA A 91 -6.39 -14.20 2.73
N THR A 92 -5.42 -14.60 1.89
CA THR A 92 -4.86 -15.94 1.94
C THR A 92 -3.34 -15.90 1.85
N ARG A 93 -2.70 -16.96 2.34
CA ARG A 93 -1.24 -17.11 2.21
C ARG A 93 -0.84 -17.25 0.75
N ALA A 94 -1.63 -17.98 -0.03
CA ALA A 94 -1.39 -18.09 -1.48
C ALA A 94 -1.43 -16.72 -2.13
N GLY A 95 -2.34 -15.83 -1.70
CA GLY A 95 -2.42 -14.46 -2.18
C GLY A 95 -1.16 -13.66 -1.86
N VAL A 96 -0.59 -13.83 -0.67
CA VAL A 96 0.68 -13.20 -0.32
C VAL A 96 1.78 -13.64 -1.29
N ASP A 97 1.84 -14.95 -1.57
CA ASP A 97 2.88 -15.49 -2.46
C ASP A 97 2.72 -14.95 -3.88
N GLU A 98 1.49 -14.92 -4.39
CA GLU A 98 1.21 -14.44 -5.74
C GLU A 98 1.52 -12.95 -5.88
N LEU A 99 1.10 -12.15 -4.91
CA LEU A 99 1.38 -10.71 -4.91
C LEU A 99 2.87 -10.43 -4.81
N THR A 100 3.57 -11.20 -3.99
CA THR A 100 5.03 -11.05 -3.83
C THR A 100 5.75 -11.34 -5.14
N ALA A 101 5.36 -12.42 -5.83
CA ALA A 101 5.96 -12.74 -7.12
C ALA A 101 5.68 -11.66 -8.16
N GLY A 102 4.43 -11.19 -8.23
CA GLY A 102 4.06 -10.12 -9.17
C GLY A 102 4.76 -8.80 -8.86
N ALA A 103 4.86 -8.45 -7.58
CA ALA A 103 5.50 -7.21 -7.15
C ALA A 103 6.96 -7.14 -7.61
N GLN A 104 7.66 -8.26 -7.57
CA GLN A 104 9.07 -8.30 -7.98
C GLN A 104 9.25 -8.05 -9.47
N GLN A 105 8.20 -8.18 -10.27
CA GLN A 105 8.21 -7.83 -11.68
C GLN A 105 7.74 -6.40 -11.93
N HIS A 106 7.36 -5.68 -10.88
CA HIS A 106 6.79 -4.33 -10.99
C HIS A 106 7.50 -3.34 -10.08
N GLY A 107 8.82 -3.51 -9.92
CA GLY A 107 9.66 -2.52 -9.25
C GLY A 107 9.79 -2.68 -7.74
N TRP A 108 9.35 -3.79 -7.18
CA TRP A 108 9.51 -4.09 -5.77
C TRP A 108 10.53 -5.20 -5.56
N SER A 109 11.25 -5.16 -4.45
CA SER A 109 12.22 -6.18 -4.06
C SER A 109 11.82 -6.78 -2.73
N LEU A 110 11.96 -8.11 -2.60
CA LEU A 110 11.66 -8.79 -1.34
C LEU A 110 12.75 -8.49 -0.32
N MET A 111 12.34 -7.99 0.85
CA MET A 111 13.20 -7.75 1.98
C MET A 111 13.22 -8.98 2.89
N PHE A 112 14.30 -9.16 3.64
CA PHE A 112 14.42 -10.23 4.62
C PHE A 112 14.15 -11.62 4.03
N ALA A 113 14.69 -11.85 2.83
CA ALA A 113 14.41 -13.09 2.09
C ALA A 113 14.81 -14.35 2.87
N ASP A 114 15.84 -14.24 3.71
CA ASP A 114 16.32 -15.35 4.54
C ASP A 114 15.33 -15.75 5.63
N ARG A 115 14.39 -14.88 5.99
CA ARG A 115 13.38 -15.15 7.02
C ARG A 115 11.96 -15.18 6.46
N HIS A 116 11.81 -14.85 5.18
CA HIS A 116 10.51 -14.85 4.52
C HIS A 116 9.91 -16.27 4.55
N PRO A 117 8.63 -16.47 4.85
CA PRO A 117 7.57 -15.46 5.08
C PRO A 117 7.35 -15.13 6.56
N HIS A 118 8.33 -15.35 7.40
CA HIS A 118 8.19 -15.18 8.86
C HIS A 118 9.08 -14.07 9.42
N ALA A 119 9.46 -13.11 8.58
CA ALA A 119 10.30 -11.99 9.03
C ALA A 119 9.63 -11.14 10.12
N GLY A 120 8.30 -11.10 10.14
CA GLY A 120 7.55 -10.40 11.18
C GLY A 120 7.33 -11.19 12.45
N GLY A 121 7.76 -12.48 12.50
CA GLY A 121 7.60 -13.36 13.65
C GLY A 121 7.13 -14.74 13.23
N GLU A 122 7.36 -15.75 14.10
CA GLU A 122 7.06 -17.16 13.77
C GLU A 122 5.59 -17.40 13.51
N GLN A 123 4.72 -16.60 14.12
CA GLN A 123 3.27 -16.76 13.99
C GLN A 123 2.68 -15.94 12.85
N THR A 124 3.51 -15.19 12.14
CA THR A 124 3.05 -14.33 11.06
C THR A 124 3.37 -14.94 9.70
N TYR A 125 2.58 -14.56 8.69
CA TYR A 125 2.84 -14.91 7.30
C TYR A 125 2.75 -13.61 6.50
N ALA A 126 3.92 -13.03 6.19
CA ALA A 126 3.95 -11.71 5.59
C ALA A 126 5.14 -11.57 4.66
N ALA A 127 4.99 -10.73 3.63
CA ALA A 127 6.07 -10.34 2.76
C ALA A 127 6.37 -8.86 2.98
N PHE A 128 7.64 -8.52 3.12
CA PHE A 128 8.11 -7.14 3.22
C PHE A 128 8.78 -6.80 1.89
N LEU A 129 8.33 -5.71 1.28
CA LEU A 129 8.77 -5.30 -0.04
C LEU A 129 9.26 -3.86 0.02
N GLU A 130 10.31 -3.54 -0.76
CA GLU A 130 10.74 -2.16 -0.90
C GLU A 130 10.87 -1.80 -2.37
N ASN A 131 10.62 -0.53 -2.70
CA ASN A 131 10.82 -0.04 -4.06
C ASN A 131 12.08 0.83 -4.11
N GLU A 132 12.48 1.25 -5.32
CA GLU A 132 13.71 2.02 -5.49
C GLU A 132 13.63 3.42 -4.88
N ASP A 133 12.44 3.91 -4.61
CA ASP A 133 12.25 5.23 -3.99
C ASP A 133 12.31 5.18 -2.45
N GLY A 134 12.58 4.02 -1.88
CA GLY A 134 12.80 3.87 -0.44
C GLY A 134 11.54 3.56 0.36
N PHE A 135 10.39 3.36 -0.30
CA PHE A 135 9.17 2.99 0.41
C PHE A 135 9.13 1.49 0.67
N GLU A 136 8.55 1.14 1.80
CA GLU A 136 8.36 -0.24 2.21
C GLU A 136 6.87 -0.55 2.33
N ALA A 137 6.46 -1.70 1.82
CA ALA A 137 5.10 -2.21 1.98
C ALA A 137 5.16 -3.61 2.56
N GLU A 138 4.19 -3.94 3.41
CA GLU A 138 4.07 -5.26 4.00
C GLU A 138 2.75 -5.88 3.57
N LEU A 139 2.78 -7.14 3.13
CA LEU A 139 1.59 -7.90 2.75
C LEU A 139 1.36 -8.95 3.81
N VAL A 140 0.28 -8.81 4.58
CA VAL A 140 0.02 -9.62 5.76
C VAL A 140 -1.09 -10.62 5.47
N GLY A 141 -0.73 -11.89 5.42
CA GLY A 141 -1.69 -12.97 5.27
C GLY A 141 -2.20 -13.47 6.61
N PRO A 142 -3.08 -14.49 6.59
CA PRO A 142 -3.55 -15.10 7.85
C PRO A 142 -2.40 -15.73 8.60
N GLY A 143 -2.39 -15.55 9.92
CA GLY A 143 -1.41 -16.15 10.80
C GLY A 143 -1.58 -17.64 10.96
N GLY A 144 -0.57 -18.29 11.52
CA GLY A 144 -0.60 -19.72 11.79
C GLY A 144 -1.03 -20.07 13.18
#